data_82699980246d6143a7efd050ce6187d6
#
_entry.id   82699980246d6143a7efd050ce6187d6
#
_cell.length_a   1.000
_cell.length_b   1.000
_cell.length_c   1.000
_cell.angle_alpha   90.00
_cell.angle_beta   90.00
_cell.angle_gamma   90.00
#
_symmetry.space_group_name_H-M   'P 1'
#
loop_
_entity.id
_entity.type
_entity.pdbx_description
1 polymer ?
#
loop_
_entity_poly.entity_id
_entity_poly.type
_entity_poly.pdbx_seq_one_letter_code
_entity_poly.pdbx_strand_id
1 'polypeptide(L)'
;MTIDIICPLYNAEEYLENLHKSLLKQEHVNLKNIRYILTKSKDNSEKILEKLDNCIYSVIEAKEFSHSLTREKEAFKSDADIIVFITQDVKIEKADWLYNLTKDIENGQVDACYSRQLCSNNSIEKYTRESNYPSNSKIVSKEDINKLGLKTFFFSDAASAIKRETFIKLNGYDGKKFPTNEDMYIAYKLIMNDYKIKYCADSEVVHSHNFTLKQQYKRYYDTGVFFKGNDYLNKYKVNAAGGSLAKYILKRAWQDKNWKVLVQFVPNMAARFIGMKMGKISK
;
A
#
# COMPACT_ATOMS: atom_id res chain seq x y z
N MET A 1 22.45 3.53 3.81
CA MET A 1 21.98 2.33 3.06
C MET A 1 21.59 2.72 1.64
N THR A 2 21.73 1.80 0.68
CA THR A 2 21.25 1.99 -0.71
C THR A 2 19.80 1.61 -0.84
N ILE A 3 19.05 2.29 -1.73
CA ILE A 3 17.60 2.13 -1.88
C ILE A 3 17.25 1.83 -3.33
N ASP A 4 16.47 0.77 -3.57
CA ASP A 4 15.77 0.54 -4.84
C ASP A 4 14.27 0.80 -4.66
N ILE A 5 13.69 1.58 -5.57
CA ILE A 5 12.24 1.81 -5.63
C ILE A 5 11.64 0.91 -6.71
N ILE A 6 10.60 0.16 -6.38
CA ILE A 6 9.90 -0.75 -7.28
C ILE A 6 8.47 -0.26 -7.48
N CYS A 7 8.11 0.03 -8.73
CA CYS A 7 6.81 0.57 -9.09
C CYS A 7 6.20 -0.20 -10.27
N PRO A 8 5.20 -1.05 -10.05
CA PRO A 8 4.41 -1.63 -11.13
C PRO A 8 3.56 -0.56 -11.83
N LEU A 9 3.50 -0.62 -13.17
CA LEU A 9 2.82 0.35 -14.02
C LEU A 9 1.78 -0.34 -14.91
N TYR A 10 0.66 0.35 -15.14
CA TYR A 10 -0.35 -0.02 -16.14
C TYR A 10 -1.16 1.20 -16.56
N ASN A 11 -1.17 1.54 -17.84
CA ASN A 11 -1.77 2.77 -18.36
C ASN A 11 -1.34 4.00 -17.51
N ALA A 12 -0.02 4.22 -17.42
CA ALA A 12 0.59 5.15 -16.48
C ALA A 12 0.95 6.51 -17.09
N GLU A 13 0.60 6.77 -18.36
CA GLU A 13 0.94 7.97 -19.10
C GLU A 13 0.68 9.26 -18.31
N GLU A 14 -0.45 9.33 -17.59
CA GLU A 14 -0.85 10.50 -16.82
C GLU A 14 0.03 10.74 -15.56
N TYR A 15 0.63 9.69 -15.02
CA TYR A 15 1.32 9.75 -13.70
C TYR A 15 2.84 9.80 -13.85
N LEU A 16 3.38 9.10 -14.83
CA LEU A 16 4.75 8.60 -14.87
C LEU A 16 5.81 9.70 -14.82
N GLU A 17 5.69 10.74 -15.64
CA GLU A 17 6.68 11.84 -15.66
C GLU A 17 6.73 12.58 -14.33
N ASN A 18 5.57 12.89 -13.74
CA ASN A 18 5.51 13.64 -12.49
C ASN A 18 6.01 12.80 -11.32
N LEU A 19 5.65 11.51 -11.29
CA LEU A 19 6.14 10.58 -10.28
C LEU A 19 7.67 10.47 -10.38
N HIS A 20 8.20 10.21 -11.58
CA HIS A 20 9.63 10.06 -11.79
C HIS A 20 10.41 11.30 -11.36
N LYS A 21 9.97 12.51 -11.78
CA LYS A 21 10.58 13.78 -11.37
C LYS A 21 10.57 13.95 -9.84
N SER A 22 9.52 13.52 -9.15
CA SER A 22 9.44 13.62 -7.69
C SER A 22 10.37 12.64 -7.00
N LEU A 23 10.59 11.44 -7.57
CA LEU A 23 11.54 10.46 -7.04
C LEU A 23 13.00 10.91 -7.18
N LEU A 24 13.35 11.53 -8.32
CA LEU A 24 14.70 12.08 -8.54
C LEU A 24 15.03 13.28 -7.64
N LYS A 25 14.03 13.94 -7.06
CA LYS A 25 14.19 15.08 -6.15
C LYS A 25 14.32 14.68 -4.69
N GLN A 26 14.37 13.38 -4.38
CA GLN A 26 14.47 12.95 -2.99
C GLN A 26 15.88 13.23 -2.43
N GLU A 27 15.92 13.86 -1.25
CA GLU A 27 17.13 14.32 -0.58
C GLU A 27 17.49 13.42 0.61
N HIS A 28 18.74 13.50 1.04
CA HIS A 28 19.27 12.79 2.21
C HIS A 28 19.22 11.26 2.13
N VAL A 29 19.16 10.70 0.91
CA VAL A 29 19.06 9.27 0.66
C VAL A 29 20.02 8.84 -0.45
N ASN A 30 20.42 7.58 -0.42
CA ASN A 30 21.22 6.97 -1.48
C ASN A 30 20.29 6.13 -2.40
N LEU A 31 19.55 6.82 -3.26
CA LEU A 31 18.69 6.19 -4.26
C LEU A 31 19.57 5.55 -5.34
N LYS A 32 19.54 4.20 -5.40
CA LYS A 32 20.36 3.41 -6.32
C LYS A 32 19.67 3.22 -7.65
N ASN A 33 18.43 2.71 -7.64
CA ASN A 33 17.65 2.49 -8.85
C ASN A 33 16.17 2.80 -8.63
N ILE A 34 15.51 3.26 -9.69
CA ILE A 34 14.05 3.26 -9.84
C ILE A 34 13.72 2.15 -10.84
N ARG A 35 12.97 1.12 -10.40
CA ARG A 35 12.61 -0.06 -11.18
C ARG A 35 11.13 -0.01 -11.54
N TYR A 36 10.85 0.22 -12.80
CA TYR A 36 9.49 0.22 -13.34
C TYR A 36 9.17 -1.12 -14.00
N ILE A 37 8.01 -1.68 -13.70
CA ILE A 37 7.51 -2.90 -14.33
C ILE A 37 6.21 -2.55 -15.04
N LEU A 38 6.32 -2.27 -16.34
CA LEU A 38 5.18 -1.91 -17.17
C LEU A 38 4.41 -3.17 -17.57
N THR A 39 3.17 -3.28 -17.12
CA THR A 39 2.23 -4.19 -17.78
C THR A 39 1.86 -3.58 -19.13
N LYS A 40 1.99 -4.37 -20.21
CA LYS A 40 1.74 -3.93 -21.58
C LYS A 40 0.46 -3.10 -21.69
N SER A 41 0.63 -1.85 -22.01
CA SER A 41 -0.39 -0.80 -22.01
C SER A 41 -0.74 -0.38 -23.44
N LYS A 42 -1.89 0.28 -23.60
CA LYS A 42 -2.32 0.82 -24.88
C LYS A 42 -2.02 2.32 -25.04
N ASP A 43 -1.59 2.95 -23.95
CA ASP A 43 -1.24 4.37 -23.88
C ASP A 43 0.25 4.60 -24.22
N ASN A 44 0.76 5.82 -24.02
CA ASN A 44 2.15 6.15 -24.30
C ASN A 44 3.13 5.82 -23.14
N SER A 45 2.73 5.03 -22.15
CA SER A 45 3.58 4.72 -20.99
C SER A 45 4.96 4.21 -21.37
N GLU A 46 5.06 3.29 -22.34
CA GLU A 46 6.33 2.71 -22.78
C GLU A 46 7.22 3.77 -23.46
N LYS A 47 6.65 4.60 -24.34
CA LYS A 47 7.39 5.70 -25.00
C LYS A 47 7.90 6.76 -24.01
N ILE A 48 7.20 6.94 -22.90
CA ILE A 48 7.65 7.83 -21.83
C ILE A 48 8.84 7.18 -21.13
N LEU A 49 8.74 5.90 -20.73
CA LEU A 49 9.83 5.16 -20.07
C LEU A 49 11.13 5.16 -20.88
N GLU A 50 11.03 5.01 -22.21
CA GLU A 50 12.19 5.07 -23.12
C GLU A 50 12.97 6.39 -23.06
N LYS A 51 12.33 7.47 -22.60
CA LYS A 51 12.91 8.81 -22.50
C LYS A 51 13.34 9.21 -21.09
N LEU A 52 13.00 8.38 -20.09
CA LEU A 52 13.36 8.67 -18.70
C LEU A 52 14.78 8.19 -18.41
N ASP A 53 15.59 9.08 -17.86
CA ASP A 53 16.93 8.76 -17.37
C ASP A 53 16.87 8.17 -15.96
N ASN A 54 17.96 7.52 -15.54
CA ASN A 54 18.11 7.04 -14.15
C ASN A 54 17.02 6.07 -13.68
N CYS A 55 16.47 5.25 -14.56
CA CYS A 55 15.57 4.18 -14.21
C CYS A 55 15.88 2.89 -15.00
N ILE A 56 15.42 1.79 -14.44
CA ILE A 56 15.44 0.47 -15.09
C ILE A 56 13.98 0.09 -15.33
N TYR A 57 13.64 -0.36 -16.52
CA TYR A 57 12.29 -0.84 -16.75
C TYR A 57 12.25 -2.17 -17.48
N SER A 58 11.15 -2.88 -17.30
CA SER A 58 10.80 -4.11 -18.01
C SER A 58 9.32 -4.08 -18.39
N VAL A 59 8.98 -4.77 -19.48
CA VAL A 59 7.59 -4.89 -19.94
C VAL A 59 7.13 -6.33 -19.74
N ILE A 60 5.95 -6.52 -19.17
CA ILE A 60 5.32 -7.82 -18.95
C ILE A 60 3.93 -7.89 -19.59
N GLU A 61 3.47 -9.08 -19.93
CA GLU A 61 2.10 -9.28 -20.40
C GLU A 61 1.09 -9.20 -19.24
N ALA A 62 -0.15 -8.80 -19.54
CA ALA A 62 -1.20 -8.65 -18.51
C ALA A 62 -1.45 -9.93 -17.68
N LYS A 63 -1.29 -11.11 -18.28
CA LYS A 63 -1.43 -12.41 -17.59
C LYS A 63 -0.32 -12.69 -16.58
N GLU A 64 0.84 -12.05 -16.71
CA GLU A 64 2.00 -12.22 -15.84
C GLU A 64 1.92 -11.29 -14.61
N PHE A 65 1.09 -10.26 -14.70
CA PHE A 65 0.95 -9.30 -13.60
C PHE A 65 0.33 -9.93 -12.35
N SER A 66 0.91 -9.59 -11.23
CA SER A 66 0.36 -9.84 -9.89
C SER A 66 0.90 -8.78 -8.94
N HIS A 67 0.05 -8.25 -8.08
CA HIS A 67 0.47 -7.29 -7.06
C HIS A 67 1.63 -7.82 -6.20
N SER A 68 1.57 -9.07 -5.79
CA SER A 68 2.62 -9.73 -5.01
C SER A 68 3.81 -10.16 -5.87
N LEU A 69 3.58 -11.01 -6.89
CA LEU A 69 4.67 -11.66 -7.61
C LEU A 69 5.51 -10.70 -8.44
N THR A 70 4.90 -9.64 -9.00
CA THR A 70 5.64 -8.62 -9.75
C THR A 70 6.62 -7.88 -8.84
N ARG A 71 6.18 -7.48 -7.65
CA ARG A 71 7.03 -6.85 -6.64
C ARG A 71 8.11 -7.81 -6.12
N GLU A 72 7.74 -9.06 -5.80
CA GLU A 72 8.66 -10.08 -5.30
C GLU A 72 9.80 -10.36 -6.26
N LYS A 73 9.49 -10.58 -7.53
CA LYS A 73 10.50 -10.84 -8.56
C LYS A 73 11.51 -9.71 -8.68
N GLU A 74 11.05 -8.46 -8.67
CA GLU A 74 11.96 -7.31 -8.76
C GLU A 74 12.73 -7.07 -7.46
N ALA A 75 12.13 -7.31 -6.30
CA ALA A 75 12.82 -7.24 -5.03
C ALA A 75 13.96 -8.29 -4.92
N PHE A 76 13.76 -9.48 -5.46
CA PHE A 76 14.78 -10.53 -5.49
C PHE A 76 15.94 -10.22 -6.47
N LYS A 77 15.68 -9.47 -7.54
CA LYS A 77 16.71 -9.00 -8.47
C LYS A 77 17.53 -7.81 -7.93
N SER A 78 16.97 -7.08 -6.98
CA SER A 78 17.65 -5.94 -6.38
C SER A 78 18.84 -6.40 -5.53
N ASP A 79 19.87 -5.58 -5.47
CA ASP A 79 21.02 -5.71 -4.58
C ASP A 79 21.16 -4.49 -3.64
N ALA A 80 20.10 -3.66 -3.54
CA ALA A 80 20.03 -2.56 -2.58
C ALA A 80 19.80 -3.06 -1.16
N ASP A 81 20.08 -2.24 -0.15
CA ASP A 81 19.88 -2.58 1.25
C ASP A 81 18.40 -2.49 1.65
N ILE A 82 17.68 -1.54 1.05
CA ILE A 82 16.25 -1.27 1.31
C ILE A 82 15.49 -1.34 0.00
N ILE A 83 14.35 -2.04 0.02
CA ILE A 83 13.36 -2.07 -1.05
C ILE A 83 12.21 -1.16 -0.68
N VAL A 84 11.85 -0.26 -1.59
CA VAL A 84 10.68 0.61 -1.47
C VAL A 84 9.65 0.21 -2.51
N PHE A 85 8.43 -0.11 -2.07
CA PHE A 85 7.30 -0.34 -2.96
C PHE A 85 6.43 0.91 -3.04
N ILE A 86 6.06 1.28 -4.27
CA ILE A 86 5.10 2.36 -4.52
C ILE A 86 4.09 1.94 -5.59
N THR A 87 2.96 2.67 -5.66
CA THR A 87 2.03 2.60 -6.79
C THR A 87 2.18 3.83 -7.67
N GLN A 88 1.84 3.69 -8.96
CA GLN A 88 2.02 4.74 -9.96
C GLN A 88 1.25 6.04 -9.68
N ASP A 89 0.17 5.97 -8.92
CA ASP A 89 -0.79 7.05 -8.67
C ASP A 89 -0.58 7.77 -7.33
N VAL A 90 0.54 7.53 -6.64
CA VAL A 90 0.95 8.35 -5.51
C VAL A 90 1.59 9.64 -5.99
N LYS A 91 1.26 10.77 -5.33
CA LYS A 91 1.95 12.04 -5.51
C LYS A 91 2.86 12.27 -4.31
N ILE A 92 4.12 12.53 -4.58
CA ILE A 92 5.14 12.82 -3.59
C ILE A 92 5.48 14.31 -3.72
N GLU A 93 5.14 15.09 -2.70
CA GLU A 93 5.28 16.55 -2.74
C GLU A 93 6.52 17.04 -1.98
N LYS A 94 7.03 16.22 -1.04
CA LYS A 94 8.15 16.58 -0.17
C LYS A 94 9.45 15.92 -0.62
N ALA A 95 10.54 16.65 -0.64
CA ALA A 95 11.86 16.13 -1.00
C ALA A 95 12.46 15.19 0.07
N ASP A 96 11.98 15.26 1.30
CA ASP A 96 12.40 14.43 2.43
C ASP A 96 11.51 13.20 2.67
N TRP A 97 10.56 12.93 1.76
CA TRP A 97 9.63 11.80 1.90
C TRP A 97 10.35 10.47 2.06
N LEU A 98 11.30 10.17 1.18
CA LEU A 98 11.99 8.89 1.17
C LEU A 98 12.90 8.75 2.40
N TYR A 99 13.59 9.82 2.80
CA TYR A 99 14.35 9.86 4.03
C TYR A 99 13.48 9.55 5.25
N ASN A 100 12.32 10.22 5.37
CA ASN A 100 11.40 9.99 6.47
C ASN A 100 10.80 8.58 6.47
N LEU A 101 10.72 7.93 5.31
CA LEU A 101 10.28 6.54 5.20
C LEU A 101 11.35 5.53 5.63
N THR A 102 12.64 5.82 5.37
CA THR A 102 13.71 4.82 5.49
C THR A 102 14.63 5.02 6.68
N LYS A 103 14.71 6.21 7.27
CA LYS A 103 15.66 6.55 8.35
C LYS A 103 15.65 5.59 9.55
N ASP A 104 14.47 5.07 9.93
CA ASP A 104 14.36 4.17 11.07
C ASP A 104 14.76 2.72 10.73
N ILE A 105 14.69 2.34 9.46
CA ILE A 105 15.28 1.09 8.96
C ILE A 105 16.81 1.22 8.95
N GLU A 106 17.34 2.34 8.45
CA GLU A 106 18.77 2.62 8.43
C GLU A 106 19.39 2.63 9.83
N ASN A 107 18.66 3.15 10.81
CA ASN A 107 19.08 3.19 12.21
C ASN A 107 18.84 1.87 12.97
N GLY A 108 18.32 0.83 12.29
CA GLY A 108 18.08 -0.49 12.88
C GLY A 108 16.96 -0.53 13.93
N GLN A 109 16.08 0.46 13.98
CA GLN A 109 14.96 0.51 14.94
C GLN A 109 13.81 -0.39 14.52
N VAL A 110 13.59 -0.55 13.20
CA VAL A 110 12.51 -1.35 12.61
C VAL A 110 13.00 -2.01 11.32
N ASP A 111 12.24 -2.98 10.83
CA ASP A 111 12.56 -3.74 9.61
C ASP A 111 11.72 -3.30 8.40
N ALA A 112 10.58 -2.69 8.65
CA ALA A 112 9.70 -2.18 7.61
C ALA A 112 8.97 -0.91 8.06
N CYS A 113 8.67 -0.06 7.07
CA CYS A 113 7.95 1.20 7.25
C CYS A 113 6.89 1.38 6.18
N TYR A 114 5.86 2.18 6.47
CA TYR A 114 4.91 2.64 5.45
C TYR A 114 4.50 4.08 5.71
N SER A 115 4.25 4.80 4.60
CA SER A 115 3.93 6.21 4.58
C SER A 115 2.50 6.52 5.01
N ARG A 116 2.31 7.72 5.48
CA ARG A 116 1.00 8.34 5.63
C ARG A 116 0.40 8.64 4.26
N GLN A 117 -0.83 8.18 4.05
CA GLN A 117 -1.56 8.44 2.82
C GLN A 117 -2.63 9.50 3.04
N LEU A 118 -2.50 10.62 2.35
CA LEU A 118 -3.46 11.71 2.32
C LEU A 118 -4.43 11.52 1.14
N CYS A 119 -5.61 12.11 1.25
CA CYS A 119 -6.61 12.08 0.18
C CYS A 119 -6.94 13.51 -0.23
N SER A 120 -6.76 13.85 -1.50
CA SER A 120 -7.02 15.19 -2.04
C SER A 120 -8.47 15.44 -2.44
N ASN A 121 -9.31 14.40 -2.52
CA ASN A 121 -10.70 14.54 -2.90
C ASN A 121 -11.65 14.47 -1.68
N ASN A 122 -12.88 14.93 -1.84
CA ASN A 122 -13.91 14.95 -0.79
C ASN A 122 -14.84 13.72 -0.82
N SER A 123 -14.29 12.54 -1.20
CA SER A 123 -15.04 11.28 -1.19
C SER A 123 -15.03 10.61 0.19
N ILE A 124 -15.73 9.50 0.31
CA ILE A 124 -15.70 8.65 1.52
C ILE A 124 -14.28 8.13 1.84
N GLU A 125 -13.40 8.04 0.83
CA GLU A 125 -12.01 7.62 0.99
C GLU A 125 -11.19 8.63 1.81
N LYS A 126 -11.49 9.95 1.75
CA LYS A 126 -10.88 10.96 2.61
C LYS A 126 -10.96 10.54 4.08
N TYR A 127 -12.17 10.27 4.55
CA TYR A 127 -12.41 9.92 5.95
C TYR A 127 -11.90 8.53 6.31
N THR A 128 -11.91 7.60 5.35
CA THR A 128 -11.30 6.28 5.54
C THR A 128 -9.79 6.41 5.75
N ARG A 129 -9.11 7.24 4.96
CA ARG A 129 -7.67 7.49 5.09
C ARG A 129 -7.33 8.27 6.35
N GLU A 130 -8.05 9.34 6.67
CA GLU A 130 -7.88 10.08 7.94
C GLU A 130 -7.92 9.14 9.15
N SER A 131 -8.85 8.18 9.16
CA SER A 131 -8.97 7.19 10.24
C SER A 131 -7.83 6.17 10.27
N ASN A 132 -7.33 5.74 9.11
CA ASN A 132 -6.30 4.71 9.00
C ASN A 132 -4.87 5.26 9.12
N TYR A 133 -4.67 6.54 8.79
CA TYR A 133 -3.39 7.22 8.72
C TYR A 133 -3.37 8.48 9.61
N PRO A 134 -3.38 8.31 10.94
CA PRO A 134 -3.37 9.45 11.88
C PRO A 134 -2.08 10.27 11.77
N SER A 135 -2.06 11.44 12.44
CA SER A 135 -0.91 12.37 12.41
C SER A 135 0.31 11.91 13.23
N ASN A 136 0.18 10.86 14.02
CA ASN A 136 1.25 10.39 14.90
C ASN A 136 1.80 9.05 14.39
N SER A 137 3.12 8.97 14.27
CA SER A 137 3.84 7.73 13.93
C SER A 137 3.66 6.67 15.03
N LYS A 138 3.75 5.40 14.63
CA LYS A 138 3.62 4.28 15.56
C LYS A 138 4.46 3.10 15.11
N ILE A 139 5.19 2.49 16.03
CA ILE A 139 5.81 1.19 15.84
C ILE A 139 4.86 0.11 16.35
N VAL A 140 4.75 -0.98 15.62
CA VAL A 140 4.00 -2.18 16.01
C VAL A 140 4.90 -3.41 15.97
N SER A 141 4.67 -4.29 16.93
CA SER A 141 5.38 -5.56 17.11
C SER A 141 4.39 -6.70 17.42
N LYS A 142 4.90 -7.90 17.61
CA LYS A 142 4.11 -9.06 18.00
C LYS A 142 3.37 -8.89 19.33
N GLU A 143 3.91 -8.10 20.24
CA GLU A 143 3.30 -7.79 21.54
C GLU A 143 1.99 -7.01 21.40
N ASP A 144 1.83 -6.26 20.31
CA ASP A 144 0.62 -5.47 20.02
C ASP A 144 -0.59 -6.31 19.56
N ILE A 145 -0.39 -7.59 19.23
CA ILE A 145 -1.45 -8.45 18.65
C ILE A 145 -2.68 -8.51 19.57
N ASN A 146 -2.48 -8.69 20.87
CA ASN A 146 -3.58 -8.79 21.82
C ASN A 146 -4.42 -7.50 21.90
N LYS A 147 -3.79 -6.33 21.69
CA LYS A 147 -4.43 -5.01 21.75
C LYS A 147 -5.05 -4.60 20.42
N LEU A 148 -4.32 -4.83 19.32
CA LEU A 148 -4.69 -4.33 18.01
C LEU A 148 -5.39 -5.36 17.13
N GLY A 149 -5.24 -6.65 17.43
CA GLY A 149 -5.77 -7.74 16.62
C GLY A 149 -5.24 -7.65 15.18
N LEU A 150 -6.14 -7.78 14.22
CA LEU A 150 -5.81 -7.72 12.78
C LEU A 150 -5.12 -6.40 12.37
N LYS A 151 -5.34 -5.31 13.09
CA LYS A 151 -4.68 -4.01 12.80
C LYS A 151 -3.17 -4.03 13.02
N THR A 152 -2.64 -5.01 13.76
CA THR A 152 -1.19 -5.21 13.89
C THR A 152 -0.52 -5.50 12.55
N PHE A 153 -1.27 -6.09 11.61
CA PHE A 153 -0.80 -6.44 10.27
C PHE A 153 -1.20 -5.41 9.21
N PHE A 154 -1.59 -4.20 9.64
CA PHE A 154 -1.86 -3.13 8.70
C PHE A 154 -0.56 -2.59 8.10
N PHE A 155 -0.47 -2.63 6.79
CA PHE A 155 0.66 -2.18 5.98
C PHE A 155 0.15 -1.73 4.62
N SER A 156 0.96 -1.00 3.85
CA SER A 156 0.50 -0.58 2.53
C SER A 156 1.63 -0.40 1.54
N ASP A 157 1.71 -1.28 0.57
CA ASP A 157 2.68 -1.24 -0.54
C ASP A 157 2.37 -0.15 -1.59
N ALA A 158 1.40 0.70 -1.30
CA ALA A 158 1.25 1.94 -2.06
C ALA A 158 2.38 2.94 -1.79
N ALA A 159 3.00 2.89 -0.61
CA ALA A 159 4.23 3.60 -0.25
C ALA A 159 4.83 2.95 1.01
N SER A 160 5.69 1.97 0.83
CA SER A 160 6.32 1.20 1.91
C SER A 160 7.80 0.98 1.67
N ALA A 161 8.54 0.68 2.73
CA ALA A 161 9.94 0.30 2.70
C ALA A 161 10.15 -0.96 3.55
N ILE A 162 10.98 -1.86 3.10
CA ILE A 162 11.35 -3.08 3.82
C ILE A 162 12.85 -3.28 3.69
N LYS A 163 13.53 -3.63 4.77
CA LYS A 163 14.93 -4.08 4.73
C LYS A 163 15.01 -5.30 3.81
N ARG A 164 15.81 -5.22 2.74
CA ARG A 164 15.87 -6.27 1.71
C ARG A 164 16.26 -7.62 2.28
N GLU A 165 17.26 -7.65 3.15
CA GLU A 165 17.70 -8.87 3.83
C GLU A 165 16.53 -9.57 4.55
N THR A 166 15.70 -8.81 5.28
CA THR A 166 14.52 -9.32 5.96
C THR A 166 13.48 -9.85 4.96
N PHE A 167 13.22 -9.12 3.86
CA PHE A 167 12.29 -9.56 2.81
C PHE A 167 12.73 -10.89 2.17
N ILE A 168 14.02 -11.02 1.84
CA ILE A 168 14.60 -12.24 1.26
C ILE A 168 14.53 -13.41 2.27
N LYS A 169 14.93 -13.18 3.52
CA LYS A 169 14.89 -14.18 4.59
C LYS A 169 13.49 -14.72 4.83
N LEU A 170 12.50 -13.86 4.69
CA LEU A 170 11.09 -14.26 4.78
C LEU A 170 10.56 -14.90 3.49
N ASN A 171 11.38 -15.04 2.42
CA ASN A 171 10.94 -15.53 1.12
C ASN A 171 9.80 -14.68 0.52
N GLY A 172 9.86 -13.35 0.69
CA GLY A 172 8.88 -12.40 0.16
C GLY A 172 7.42 -12.80 0.41
N TYR A 173 6.63 -12.87 -0.65
CA TYR A 173 5.24 -13.31 -0.61
C TYR A 173 5.07 -14.84 -0.82
N ASP A 174 6.15 -15.62 -0.69
CA ASP A 174 6.20 -17.09 -0.88
C ASP A 174 5.79 -17.56 -2.27
N GLY A 175 6.04 -16.78 -3.32
CA GLY A 175 5.60 -17.09 -4.67
C GLY A 175 4.08 -17.14 -4.84
N LYS A 176 3.31 -16.57 -3.90
CA LYS A 176 1.86 -16.61 -3.91
C LYS A 176 1.27 -15.44 -4.68
N LYS A 177 0.30 -15.75 -5.53
CA LYS A 177 -0.49 -14.74 -6.24
C LYS A 177 -1.71 -14.36 -5.41
N PHE A 178 -1.75 -13.10 -4.96
CA PHE A 178 -2.89 -12.56 -4.23
C PHE A 178 -3.73 -11.64 -5.13
N PRO A 179 -5.07 -11.66 -5.01
CA PRO A 179 -5.91 -10.70 -5.71
C PRO A 179 -5.79 -9.28 -5.12
N THR A 180 -5.45 -9.18 -3.83
CA THR A 180 -5.21 -7.95 -3.04
C THR A 180 -4.65 -8.33 -1.67
N ASN A 181 -4.31 -7.34 -0.84
CA ASN A 181 -3.84 -7.50 0.54
C ASN A 181 -2.51 -8.29 0.67
N GLU A 182 -1.67 -8.30 -0.37
CA GLU A 182 -0.31 -8.81 -0.30
C GLU A 182 0.52 -8.11 0.78
N ASP A 183 0.24 -6.82 0.97
CA ASP A 183 0.83 -5.98 2.01
C ASP A 183 0.49 -6.48 3.43
N MET A 184 -0.76 -6.88 3.69
CA MET A 184 -1.14 -7.51 4.96
C MET A 184 -0.44 -8.87 5.14
N TYR A 185 -0.24 -9.63 4.06
CA TYR A 185 0.45 -10.91 4.11
C TYR A 185 1.90 -10.76 4.54
N ILE A 186 2.66 -9.84 3.92
CA ILE A 186 4.06 -9.62 4.31
C ILE A 186 4.16 -9.03 5.72
N ALA A 187 3.25 -8.13 6.11
CA ALA A 187 3.19 -7.61 7.47
C ALA A 187 2.93 -8.71 8.51
N TYR A 188 2.05 -9.67 8.21
CA TYR A 188 1.85 -10.83 9.06
C TYR A 188 3.16 -11.64 9.23
N LYS A 189 3.89 -11.90 8.13
CA LYS A 189 5.15 -12.63 8.18
C LYS A 189 6.20 -11.87 9.00
N LEU A 190 6.33 -10.55 8.80
CA LEU A 190 7.23 -9.70 9.58
C LEU A 190 6.93 -9.83 11.08
N ILE A 191 5.71 -9.53 11.48
CA ILE A 191 5.30 -9.52 12.90
C ILE A 191 5.44 -10.91 13.55
N MET A 192 5.06 -11.98 12.84
CA MET A 192 5.14 -13.33 13.39
C MET A 192 6.56 -13.86 13.53
N ASN A 193 7.51 -13.27 12.81
CA ASN A 193 8.96 -13.55 12.93
C ASN A 193 9.69 -12.50 13.78
N ASP A 194 8.98 -11.81 14.68
CA ASP A 194 9.51 -10.86 15.67
C ASP A 194 10.16 -9.59 15.08
N TYR A 195 9.89 -9.28 13.81
CA TYR A 195 10.26 -8.02 13.18
C TYR A 195 9.28 -6.90 13.55
N LYS A 196 9.76 -5.66 13.46
CA LYS A 196 8.95 -4.47 13.79
C LYS A 196 8.58 -3.68 12.55
N ILE A 197 7.37 -3.15 12.54
CA ILE A 197 6.85 -2.28 11.46
C ILE A 197 6.58 -0.89 12.04
N LYS A 198 6.99 0.16 11.33
CA LYS A 198 6.66 1.56 11.67
C LYS A 198 5.70 2.16 10.66
N TYR A 199 4.63 2.75 11.16
CA TYR A 199 3.86 3.75 10.46
C TYR A 199 4.57 5.10 10.59
N CYS A 200 4.95 5.73 9.48
CA CYS A 200 5.67 6.99 9.42
C CYS A 200 4.70 8.12 9.05
N ALA A 201 4.24 8.88 10.06
CA ALA A 201 3.32 9.99 9.83
C ALA A 201 3.97 11.20 9.17
N ASP A 202 5.30 11.34 9.27
CA ASP A 202 6.14 12.37 8.65
C ASP A 202 6.49 12.07 7.19
N SER A 203 6.39 10.82 6.76
CA SER A 203 6.52 10.40 5.37
C SER A 203 5.15 10.41 4.70
N GLU A 204 4.83 11.46 3.95
CA GLU A 204 3.49 11.70 3.41
C GLU A 204 3.44 11.53 1.89
N VAL A 205 2.41 10.82 1.41
CA VAL A 205 2.05 10.76 -0.02
C VAL A 205 0.58 11.10 -0.19
N VAL A 206 0.22 11.75 -1.30
CA VAL A 206 -1.18 11.91 -1.68
C VAL A 206 -1.56 10.73 -2.59
N HIS A 207 -2.56 9.97 -2.15
CA HIS A 207 -3.05 8.78 -2.86
C HIS A 207 -4.58 8.76 -2.80
N SER A 208 -5.21 9.20 -3.87
CA SER A 208 -6.65 9.48 -3.91
C SER A 208 -7.38 8.61 -4.91
N HIS A 209 -8.45 7.99 -4.45
CA HIS A 209 -9.36 7.24 -5.32
C HIS A 209 -10.78 7.76 -5.19
N ASN A 210 -11.54 7.62 -6.25
CA ASN A 210 -12.98 7.88 -6.27
C ASN A 210 -13.69 6.65 -6.82
N PHE A 211 -13.84 5.64 -5.97
CA PHE A 211 -14.42 4.36 -6.38
C PHE A 211 -15.94 4.46 -6.58
N THR A 212 -16.42 3.93 -7.70
CA THR A 212 -17.84 3.60 -7.89
C THR A 212 -18.26 2.47 -6.95
N LEU A 213 -19.56 2.31 -6.72
CA LEU A 213 -20.07 1.21 -5.88
C LEU A 213 -19.66 -0.17 -6.43
N LYS A 214 -19.61 -0.33 -7.76
CA LYS A 214 -19.14 -1.58 -8.40
C LYS A 214 -17.67 -1.86 -8.10
N GLN A 215 -16.82 -0.84 -8.21
CA GLN A 215 -15.39 -0.98 -7.88
C GLN A 215 -15.19 -1.26 -6.38
N GLN A 216 -15.98 -0.60 -5.53
CA GLN A 216 -15.94 -0.83 -4.09
C GLN A 216 -16.36 -2.27 -3.73
N TYR A 217 -17.43 -2.77 -4.34
CA TYR A 217 -17.85 -4.17 -4.21
C TYR A 217 -16.71 -5.12 -4.63
N LYS A 218 -16.14 -4.90 -5.82
CA LYS A 218 -15.07 -5.76 -6.36
C LYS A 218 -13.85 -5.81 -5.42
N ARG A 219 -13.38 -4.66 -4.94
CA ARG A 219 -12.24 -4.58 -3.99
C ARG A 219 -12.51 -5.39 -2.72
N TYR A 220 -13.70 -5.27 -2.15
CA TYR A 220 -14.06 -6.03 -0.95
C TYR A 220 -14.34 -7.51 -1.24
N TYR A 221 -14.80 -7.84 -2.44
CA TYR A 221 -14.87 -9.23 -2.88
C TYR A 221 -13.47 -9.85 -2.92
N ASP A 222 -12.50 -9.19 -3.55
CA ASP A 222 -11.12 -9.65 -3.62
C ASP A 222 -10.49 -9.77 -2.23
N THR A 223 -10.79 -8.83 -1.33
CA THR A 223 -10.41 -8.92 0.08
C THR A 223 -11.04 -10.15 0.76
N GLY A 224 -12.30 -10.45 0.47
CA GLY A 224 -12.97 -11.67 0.94
C GLY A 224 -12.28 -12.96 0.47
N VAL A 225 -11.90 -13.00 -0.81
CA VAL A 225 -11.12 -14.12 -1.40
C VAL A 225 -9.76 -14.26 -0.70
N PHE A 226 -9.07 -13.15 -0.46
CA PHE A 226 -7.82 -13.15 0.30
C PHE A 226 -7.98 -13.77 1.69
N PHE A 227 -8.98 -13.36 2.47
CA PHE A 227 -9.25 -13.91 3.81
C PHE A 227 -9.69 -15.36 3.78
N LYS A 228 -10.35 -15.81 2.70
CA LYS A 228 -10.65 -17.23 2.51
C LYS A 228 -9.40 -18.06 2.34
N GLY A 229 -8.45 -17.60 1.52
CA GLY A 229 -7.17 -18.26 1.30
C GLY A 229 -6.18 -18.14 2.46
N ASN A 230 -6.45 -17.23 3.42
CA ASN A 230 -5.61 -16.95 4.58
C ASN A 230 -6.45 -16.95 5.87
N ASP A 231 -7.22 -18.02 6.10
CA ASP A 231 -8.21 -18.14 7.17
C ASP A 231 -7.61 -18.01 8.58
N TYR A 232 -6.33 -18.34 8.75
CA TYR A 232 -5.58 -18.12 9.99
C TYR A 232 -5.59 -16.66 10.47
N LEU A 233 -5.80 -15.69 9.56
CA LEU A 233 -5.95 -14.28 9.92
C LEU A 233 -7.28 -13.99 10.63
N ASN A 234 -8.30 -14.81 10.42
CA ASN A 234 -9.62 -14.62 11.03
C ASN A 234 -9.62 -14.81 12.56
N LYS A 235 -8.59 -15.46 13.13
CA LYS A 235 -8.43 -15.61 14.59
C LYS A 235 -8.08 -14.29 15.30
N TYR A 236 -7.50 -13.34 14.57
CA TYR A 236 -7.16 -12.02 15.10
C TYR A 236 -8.40 -11.12 15.04
N LYS A 237 -9.17 -11.11 16.12
CA LYS A 237 -10.43 -10.36 16.21
C LYS A 237 -10.20 -8.88 15.90
N VAL A 238 -11.02 -8.34 15.03
CA VAL A 238 -11.12 -6.89 14.79
C VAL A 238 -12.07 -6.34 15.88
N ASN A 239 -11.53 -6.06 17.06
CA ASN A 239 -12.34 -5.50 18.14
C ASN A 239 -12.99 -4.20 17.66
N ALA A 240 -14.31 -4.23 17.37
CA ALA A 240 -15.16 -3.09 17.02
C ALA A 240 -14.66 -2.15 15.90
N ALA A 241 -13.62 -2.52 15.13
CA ALA A 241 -12.96 -1.61 14.18
C ALA A 241 -13.87 -1.16 13.03
N GLY A 242 -14.74 -2.04 12.53
CA GLY A 242 -15.70 -1.66 11.48
C GLY A 242 -16.74 -0.63 11.97
N GLY A 243 -17.23 -0.81 13.19
CA GLY A 243 -18.15 0.15 13.81
C GLY A 243 -17.49 1.47 14.16
N SER A 244 -16.22 1.46 14.55
CA SER A 244 -15.46 2.69 14.86
C SER A 244 -15.18 3.50 13.60
N LEU A 245 -14.82 2.86 12.49
CA LEU A 245 -14.64 3.53 11.19
C LEU A 245 -15.93 4.14 10.68
N ALA A 246 -17.05 3.41 10.74
CA ALA A 246 -18.36 3.90 10.33
C ALA A 246 -18.76 5.16 11.12
N LYS A 247 -18.62 5.11 12.47
CA LYS A 247 -18.87 6.28 13.34
C LYS A 247 -17.95 7.44 13.00
N TYR A 248 -16.67 7.19 12.73
CA TYR A 248 -15.71 8.23 12.36
C TYR A 248 -16.13 8.93 11.06
N ILE A 249 -16.43 8.14 10.00
CA ILE A 249 -16.84 8.68 8.70
C ILE A 249 -18.08 9.56 8.84
N LEU A 250 -19.12 9.06 9.52
CA LEU A 250 -20.37 9.82 9.71
C LEU A 250 -20.13 11.11 10.49
N LYS A 251 -19.40 11.05 11.60
CA LYS A 251 -19.07 12.23 12.42
C LYS A 251 -18.30 13.26 11.61
N ARG A 252 -17.25 12.87 10.91
CA ARG A 252 -16.41 13.77 10.14
C ARG A 252 -17.13 14.35 8.92
N ALA A 253 -17.87 13.52 8.18
CA ALA A 253 -18.67 13.99 7.06
C ALA A 253 -19.75 15.00 7.48
N TRP A 254 -20.37 14.80 8.65
CA TRP A 254 -21.33 15.75 9.24
C TRP A 254 -20.65 17.07 9.60
N GLN A 255 -19.52 17.03 10.30
CA GLN A 255 -18.73 18.22 10.67
C GLN A 255 -18.28 19.03 9.45
N ASP A 256 -17.85 18.34 8.38
CA ASP A 256 -17.42 18.96 7.13
C ASP A 256 -18.60 19.37 6.22
N LYS A 257 -19.87 19.15 6.66
CA LYS A 257 -21.10 19.37 5.86
C LYS A 257 -21.07 18.64 4.51
N ASN A 258 -20.43 17.49 4.45
CA ASN A 258 -20.28 16.69 3.23
C ASN A 258 -21.50 15.80 3.01
N TRP A 259 -22.60 16.42 2.59
CA TRP A 259 -23.89 15.75 2.37
C TRP A 259 -23.80 14.62 1.34
N LYS A 260 -22.94 14.78 0.33
CA LYS A 260 -22.69 13.74 -0.69
C LYS A 260 -22.21 12.43 -0.04
N VAL A 261 -21.25 12.51 0.86
CA VAL A 261 -20.74 11.33 1.58
C VAL A 261 -21.81 10.75 2.50
N LEU A 262 -22.58 11.58 3.20
CA LEU A 262 -23.64 11.10 4.08
C LEU A 262 -24.71 10.29 3.32
N VAL A 263 -25.13 10.76 2.14
CA VAL A 263 -26.09 10.03 1.27
C VAL A 263 -25.46 8.74 0.73
N GLN A 264 -24.20 8.79 0.31
CA GLN A 264 -23.50 7.64 -0.27
C GLN A 264 -23.02 6.62 0.78
N PHE A 265 -23.09 6.96 2.06
CA PHE A 265 -22.54 6.13 3.14
C PHE A 265 -23.16 4.73 3.18
N VAL A 266 -24.49 4.65 3.24
CA VAL A 266 -25.20 3.36 3.36
C VAL A 266 -24.93 2.45 2.15
N PRO A 267 -25.14 2.89 0.89
CA PRO A 267 -24.85 2.05 -0.26
C PRO A 267 -23.37 1.65 -0.36
N ASN A 268 -22.44 2.55 0.03
CA ASN A 268 -21.02 2.23 0.04
C ASN A 268 -20.69 1.14 1.08
N MET A 269 -21.19 1.26 2.31
CA MET A 269 -20.99 0.24 3.35
C MET A 269 -21.65 -1.09 2.97
N ALA A 270 -22.82 -1.07 2.35
CA ALA A 270 -23.47 -2.28 1.84
C ALA A 270 -22.63 -2.96 0.76
N ALA A 271 -22.08 -2.21 -0.21
CA ALA A 271 -21.19 -2.75 -1.24
C ALA A 271 -19.94 -3.41 -0.63
N ARG A 272 -19.33 -2.78 0.38
CA ARG A 272 -18.19 -3.34 1.12
C ARG A 272 -18.57 -4.65 1.84
N PHE A 273 -19.65 -4.64 2.59
CA PHE A 273 -20.10 -5.80 3.36
C PHE A 273 -20.47 -6.99 2.46
N ILE A 274 -21.28 -6.75 1.43
CA ILE A 274 -21.73 -7.78 0.50
C ILE A 274 -20.52 -8.33 -0.27
N GLY A 275 -19.65 -7.45 -0.79
CA GLY A 275 -18.43 -7.87 -1.48
C GLY A 275 -17.58 -8.79 -0.61
N MET A 276 -17.26 -8.38 0.63
CA MET A 276 -16.48 -9.19 1.58
C MET A 276 -17.12 -10.56 1.84
N LYS A 277 -18.43 -10.59 2.09
CA LYS A 277 -19.16 -11.83 2.36
C LYS A 277 -19.11 -12.77 1.14
N MET A 278 -19.39 -12.24 -0.05
CA MET A 278 -19.39 -13.02 -1.29
C MET A 278 -18.01 -13.55 -1.65
N GLY A 279 -16.95 -12.75 -1.44
CA GLY A 279 -15.57 -13.20 -1.63
C GLY A 279 -15.17 -14.35 -0.70
N LYS A 280 -15.61 -14.33 0.57
CA LYS A 280 -15.34 -15.42 1.51
C LYS A 280 -16.00 -16.74 1.17
N ILE A 281 -17.15 -16.72 0.49
CA ILE A 281 -17.90 -17.93 0.08
C ILE A 281 -17.73 -18.30 -1.40
N SER A 282 -16.94 -17.50 -2.16
CA SER A 282 -16.65 -17.84 -3.58
C SER A 282 -16.05 -19.23 -3.72
N LYS A 283 -16.34 -19.91 -4.82
CA LYS A 283 -15.77 -21.24 -5.13
C LYS A 283 -14.27 -21.12 -5.43
#